data_8bfe3874f40e4716c50a5d05ed8c4b1c
#
_entry.id   8bfe3874f40e4716c50a5d05ed8c4b1c
#
_cell.length_a   1.000
_cell.length_b   1.000
_cell.length_c   1.000
_cell.angle_alpha   90.00
_cell.angle_beta   90.00
_cell.angle_gamma   90.00
#
_symmetry.space_group_name_H-M   'P 1'
#
loop_
_entity.id
_entity.type
_entity.pdbx_description
1 polymer ?
#
loop_
_entity_poly.entity_id
_entity_poly.type
_entity_poly.pdbx_seq_one_letter_code
_entity_poly.pdbx_strand_id
1 'polypeptide(L)'
;MGAKITVNADLGKHRINRNIYGHFSEHLGRCIYGGIWVGEDSSIPNTDGIRNSVIEALRNIKIPVLRWPGGCFADEYHWKDGVGPREKRKKMINTHWGGVVENNHFGTHEFMRLCELLECEPYICGNVGSGTVQEMQEWIEYITFDGESPMANWRRENGRDEPWKLKYFGVGNENWGCGGNMRAEYYADVYRR
;
A
#
# COMPACT_ATOMS: atom_id res chain seq x y z
N MET A 1 21.97 -6.75 42.89
CA MET A 1 21.92 -8.08 42.22
C MET A 1 22.03 -7.85 40.72
N GLY A 2 23.01 -8.46 40.05
CA GLY A 2 23.12 -8.37 38.58
C GLY A 2 22.38 -9.56 37.92
N ALA A 3 21.64 -9.31 36.84
CA ALA A 3 21.09 -10.37 36.03
C ALA A 3 22.15 -10.84 35.00
N LYS A 4 22.25 -12.15 34.78
CA LYS A 4 23.12 -12.74 33.75
C LYS A 4 22.23 -13.31 32.64
N ILE A 5 22.45 -12.86 31.42
CA ILE A 5 21.79 -13.43 30.24
C ILE A 5 22.84 -14.24 29.48
N THR A 6 22.52 -15.51 29.16
CA THR A 6 23.38 -16.37 28.35
C THR A 6 22.62 -16.66 27.03
N VAL A 7 23.24 -16.31 25.90
CA VAL A 7 22.70 -16.60 24.58
C VAL A 7 23.52 -17.72 23.93
N ASN A 8 22.93 -18.88 23.72
CA ASN A 8 23.54 -20.00 23.03
C ASN A 8 23.17 -19.97 21.53
N ALA A 9 24.03 -19.35 20.72
CA ALA A 9 23.80 -19.23 19.28
C ALA A 9 23.73 -20.59 18.55
N ASP A 10 24.44 -21.59 19.08
CA ASP A 10 24.50 -22.96 18.52
C ASP A 10 23.18 -23.74 18.69
N LEU A 11 22.30 -23.28 19.57
CA LEU A 11 21.01 -23.90 19.83
C LEU A 11 19.86 -23.27 19.04
N GLY A 12 20.16 -22.41 18.07
CA GLY A 12 19.16 -21.77 17.20
C GLY A 12 18.38 -22.81 16.39
N LYS A 13 17.06 -22.93 16.63
CA LYS A 13 16.17 -23.87 15.92
C LYS A 13 15.32 -23.22 14.84
N HIS A 14 15.21 -21.92 14.85
CA HIS A 14 14.30 -21.17 13.97
C HIS A 14 15.00 -19.97 13.33
N ARG A 15 14.58 -19.68 12.10
CA ARG A 15 14.99 -18.46 11.39
C ARG A 15 13.87 -17.44 11.49
N ILE A 16 14.17 -16.26 11.94
CA ILE A 16 13.23 -15.13 11.93
C ILE A 16 12.95 -14.75 10.48
N ASN A 17 11.66 -14.66 10.12
CA ASN A 17 11.26 -14.22 8.79
C ASN A 17 11.64 -12.73 8.62
N ARG A 18 12.33 -12.40 7.53
CA ARG A 18 12.76 -11.02 7.25
C ARG A 18 11.59 -10.01 7.16
N ASN A 19 10.40 -10.48 6.82
CA ASN A 19 9.23 -9.61 6.64
C ASN A 19 8.75 -8.95 7.93
N ILE A 20 9.20 -9.41 9.13
CA ILE A 20 8.95 -8.67 10.38
C ILE A 20 9.62 -7.28 10.39
N TYR A 21 10.61 -7.06 9.53
CA TYR A 21 11.26 -5.76 9.31
C TYR A 21 10.60 -4.94 8.20
N GLY A 22 9.41 -5.34 7.77
CA GLY A 22 8.60 -4.60 6.82
C GLY A 22 8.15 -3.26 7.37
N HIS A 23 7.86 -2.34 6.46
CA HIS A 23 7.39 -1.01 6.80
C HIS A 23 5.94 -0.81 6.34
N PHE A 24 5.32 0.21 6.89
CA PHE A 24 3.95 0.57 6.67
C PHE A 24 3.84 2.05 6.33
N SER A 25 3.12 2.35 5.27
CA SER A 25 2.81 3.70 4.85
C SER A 25 1.30 3.91 4.75
N GLU A 26 0.83 5.06 5.20
CA GLU A 26 -0.57 5.42 5.23
C GLU A 26 -0.77 6.86 4.80
N HIS A 27 -1.92 7.13 4.17
CA HIS A 27 -2.39 8.50 3.94
C HIS A 27 -2.77 9.17 5.27
N LEU A 28 -1.75 9.49 6.05
CA LEU A 28 -1.84 10.07 7.39
C LEU A 28 -0.79 11.18 7.53
N GLY A 29 -1.23 12.36 7.88
CA GLY A 29 -0.33 13.51 8.08
C GLY A 29 0.54 13.75 6.84
N ARG A 30 1.85 13.72 7.00
CA ARG A 30 2.82 13.92 5.91
C ARG A 30 3.54 12.62 5.50
N CYS A 31 2.98 11.47 5.80
CA CYS A 31 3.62 10.22 5.39
C CYS A 31 3.68 10.11 3.86
N ILE A 32 2.58 10.34 3.18
CA ILE A 32 2.52 10.28 1.71
C ILE A 32 2.83 11.67 1.12
N TYR A 33 1.91 12.63 1.22
CA TYR A 33 2.07 13.95 0.58
C TYR A 33 3.02 14.86 1.36
N GLY A 34 4.09 15.31 0.67
CA GLY A 34 5.18 16.08 1.27
C GLY A 34 6.18 15.24 2.09
N GLY A 35 5.92 13.93 2.21
CA GLY A 35 6.83 12.92 2.75
C GLY A 35 7.39 12.06 1.62
N ILE A 36 6.75 10.93 1.33
CA ILE A 36 7.13 10.02 0.24
C ILE A 36 6.94 10.69 -1.12
N TRP A 37 5.79 11.31 -1.34
CA TRP A 37 5.41 11.95 -2.60
C TRP A 37 5.53 13.46 -2.52
N VAL A 38 6.31 14.03 -3.41
CA VAL A 38 6.50 15.48 -3.53
C VAL A 38 6.05 16.04 -4.88
N GLY A 39 5.75 15.17 -5.85
CA GLY A 39 5.42 15.54 -7.22
C GLY A 39 6.65 15.68 -8.12
N GLU A 40 6.46 15.40 -9.41
CA GLU A 40 7.56 15.41 -10.41
C GLU A 40 8.16 16.81 -10.60
N ASP A 41 7.31 17.85 -10.56
CA ASP A 41 7.71 19.24 -10.76
C ASP A 41 8.25 19.90 -9.46
N SER A 42 8.42 19.15 -8.38
CA SER A 42 8.90 19.65 -7.10
C SER A 42 10.36 20.08 -7.19
N SER A 43 10.71 21.19 -6.52
CA SER A 43 12.11 21.58 -6.31
C SER A 43 12.86 20.65 -5.33
N ILE A 44 12.13 19.80 -4.60
CA ILE A 44 12.73 18.76 -3.75
C ILE A 44 13.24 17.64 -4.65
N PRO A 45 14.53 17.22 -4.51
CA PRO A 45 15.06 16.11 -5.28
C PRO A 45 14.20 14.87 -5.23
N ASN A 46 13.74 14.41 -6.40
CA ASN A 46 12.82 13.30 -6.52
C ASN A 46 13.13 12.42 -7.74
N THR A 47 12.62 11.21 -7.72
CA THR A 47 12.58 10.29 -8.86
C THR A 47 11.12 9.95 -9.13
N ASP A 48 10.61 10.36 -10.28
CA ASP A 48 9.20 10.16 -10.67
C ASP A 48 8.21 10.70 -9.61
N GLY A 49 8.53 11.84 -8.99
CA GLY A 49 7.75 12.47 -7.92
C GLY A 49 7.96 11.90 -6.52
N ILE A 50 8.73 10.81 -6.39
CA ILE A 50 9.06 10.17 -5.12
C ILE A 50 10.35 10.77 -4.56
N ARG A 51 10.32 11.22 -3.33
CA ARG A 51 11.41 11.95 -2.68
C ARG A 51 12.67 11.10 -2.53
N ASN A 52 13.80 11.54 -3.11
CA ASN A 52 15.06 10.77 -3.14
C ASN A 52 15.61 10.47 -1.74
N SER A 53 15.53 11.41 -0.79
CA SER A 53 16.01 11.16 0.57
C SER A 53 15.23 10.06 1.30
N VAL A 54 13.96 9.85 0.97
CA VAL A 54 13.15 8.74 1.49
C VAL A 54 13.56 7.43 0.83
N ILE A 55 13.73 7.42 -0.49
CA ILE A 55 14.22 6.24 -1.23
C ILE A 55 15.56 5.78 -0.64
N GLU A 56 16.51 6.71 -0.46
CA GLU A 56 17.82 6.40 0.08
C GLU A 56 17.74 5.84 1.51
N ALA A 57 16.98 6.48 2.39
CA ALA A 57 16.83 6.03 3.77
C ALA A 57 16.26 4.60 3.86
N LEU A 58 15.19 4.32 3.09
CA LEU A 58 14.53 3.01 3.11
C LEU A 58 15.38 1.92 2.42
N ARG A 59 16.15 2.26 1.37
CA ARG A 59 17.15 1.36 0.78
C ARG A 59 18.26 0.99 1.75
N ASN A 60 18.77 1.95 2.51
CA ASN A 60 19.85 1.72 3.46
C ASN A 60 19.46 0.71 4.54
N ILE A 61 18.22 0.70 4.98
CA ILE A 61 17.71 -0.29 5.94
C ILE A 61 17.19 -1.56 5.29
N LYS A 62 17.19 -1.64 3.94
CA LYS A 62 16.83 -2.84 3.15
C LYS A 62 15.46 -3.41 3.52
N ILE A 63 14.43 -2.57 3.54
CA ILE A 63 13.10 -3.01 3.89
C ILE A 63 12.64 -4.15 2.96
N PRO A 64 12.10 -5.25 3.48
CA PRO A 64 11.69 -6.39 2.68
C PRO A 64 10.31 -6.27 2.06
N VAL A 65 9.41 -5.51 2.69
CA VAL A 65 8.03 -5.32 2.28
C VAL A 65 7.53 -3.95 2.74
N LEU A 66 6.74 -3.31 1.91
CA LEU A 66 6.07 -2.04 2.22
C LEU A 66 4.57 -2.20 2.08
N ARG A 67 3.82 -1.86 3.13
CA ARG A 67 2.36 -1.89 3.15
C ARG A 67 1.77 -0.51 2.83
N TRP A 68 0.69 -0.48 2.02
CA TRP A 68 -0.06 0.70 1.60
C TRP A 68 -1.50 0.28 1.20
N PRO A 69 -2.55 1.13 1.15
CA PRO A 69 -2.56 2.58 1.34
C PRO A 69 -2.72 3.03 2.78
N GLY A 70 -2.86 2.10 3.71
CA GLY A 70 -3.00 2.48 5.11
C GLY A 70 -3.44 1.37 6.02
N GLY A 71 -3.72 1.79 7.22
CA GLY A 71 -4.56 1.23 8.24
C GLY A 71 -6.01 1.61 7.99
N CYS A 72 -6.59 2.49 8.84
CA CYS A 72 -7.98 2.91 8.70
C CYS A 72 -8.30 3.55 7.35
N PHE A 73 -7.35 4.27 6.75
CA PHE A 73 -7.53 4.85 5.41
C PHE A 73 -7.78 3.79 4.34
N ALA A 74 -7.24 2.57 4.46
CA ALA A 74 -7.44 1.50 3.48
C ALA A 74 -8.93 1.17 3.27
N ASP A 75 -9.75 1.25 4.32
CA ASP A 75 -11.16 0.91 4.28
C ASP A 75 -12.09 2.06 3.87
N GLU A 76 -11.53 3.20 3.46
CA GLU A 76 -12.24 4.28 2.76
C GLU A 76 -11.62 4.61 1.40
N TYR A 77 -10.49 3.97 1.04
CA TYR A 77 -9.78 4.22 -0.22
C TYR A 77 -10.38 3.44 -1.39
N HIS A 78 -10.77 4.16 -2.43
CA HIS A 78 -11.22 3.61 -3.71
C HIS A 78 -10.07 3.68 -4.73
N TRP A 79 -9.42 2.56 -4.99
CA TRP A 79 -8.19 2.50 -5.79
C TRP A 79 -8.31 3.07 -7.20
N LYS A 80 -9.51 2.97 -7.80
CA LYS A 80 -9.80 3.52 -9.14
C LYS A 80 -9.66 5.04 -9.19
N ASP A 81 -9.90 5.72 -8.08
CA ASP A 81 -9.72 7.16 -7.96
C ASP A 81 -8.23 7.58 -8.00
N GLY A 82 -7.31 6.64 -7.75
CA GLY A 82 -5.86 6.84 -7.74
C GLY A 82 -5.14 6.36 -9.00
N VAL A 83 -5.83 6.09 -10.11
CA VAL A 83 -5.22 5.68 -11.39
C VAL A 83 -5.63 6.61 -12.53
N GLY A 84 -4.89 6.55 -13.64
CA GLY A 84 -5.08 7.46 -14.78
C GLY A 84 -4.39 8.81 -14.62
N PRO A 85 -4.66 9.76 -15.54
CA PRO A 85 -4.06 11.09 -15.52
C PRO A 85 -4.32 11.82 -14.20
N ARG A 86 -3.26 12.30 -13.54
CA ARG A 86 -3.34 12.84 -12.17
C ARG A 86 -4.30 14.02 -12.04
N GLU A 87 -4.35 14.89 -13.04
CA GLU A 87 -5.23 16.05 -13.06
C GLU A 87 -6.72 15.70 -13.13
N LYS A 88 -7.04 14.45 -13.52
CA LYS A 88 -8.41 13.92 -13.61
C LYS A 88 -8.79 13.04 -12.43
N ARG A 89 -7.83 12.72 -11.56
CA ARG A 89 -8.09 11.85 -10.40
C ARG A 89 -9.07 12.52 -9.44
N LYS A 90 -10.02 11.72 -8.96
CA LYS A 90 -11.05 12.19 -8.04
C LYS A 90 -10.44 12.52 -6.68
N LYS A 91 -10.83 13.65 -6.12
CA LYS A 91 -10.46 14.03 -4.75
C LYS A 91 -11.41 13.37 -3.75
N MET A 92 -10.89 13.07 -2.56
CA MET A 92 -11.68 12.55 -1.45
C MET A 92 -11.32 13.25 -0.15
N ILE A 93 -12.20 13.16 0.84
CA ILE A 93 -11.89 13.62 2.20
C ILE A 93 -11.36 12.42 2.99
N ASN A 94 -10.20 12.58 3.60
CA ASN A 94 -9.64 11.60 4.53
C ASN A 94 -10.35 11.75 5.87
N THR A 95 -11.35 10.92 6.13
CA THR A 95 -12.22 11.07 7.30
C THR A 95 -11.55 10.62 8.60
N HIS A 96 -10.59 9.71 8.52
CA HIS A 96 -9.87 9.21 9.70
C HIS A 96 -8.74 10.14 10.14
N TRP A 97 -8.05 10.79 9.20
CA TRP A 97 -6.82 11.50 9.49
C TRP A 97 -6.90 12.99 9.11
N GLY A 98 -7.52 13.75 9.99
CA GLY A 98 -7.50 15.22 9.94
C GLY A 98 -8.51 15.90 9.02
N GLY A 99 -9.39 15.16 8.35
CA GLY A 99 -10.41 15.73 7.45
C GLY A 99 -9.82 16.46 6.23
N VAL A 100 -8.59 16.11 5.85
CA VAL A 100 -7.90 16.74 4.73
C VAL A 100 -8.41 16.21 3.40
N VAL A 101 -8.28 17.04 2.34
CA VAL A 101 -8.60 16.61 0.98
C VAL A 101 -7.40 15.88 0.39
N GLU A 102 -7.57 14.59 0.10
CA GLU A 102 -6.62 13.78 -0.66
C GLU A 102 -6.84 14.00 -2.16
N ASN A 103 -5.76 14.23 -2.91
CA ASN A 103 -5.85 14.46 -4.36
C ASN A 103 -5.64 13.20 -5.21
N ASN A 104 -5.31 12.09 -4.58
CA ASN A 104 -5.04 10.80 -5.21
C ASN A 104 -3.89 10.80 -6.24
N HIS A 105 -2.98 11.79 -6.15
CA HIS A 105 -1.80 11.85 -7.03
C HIS A 105 -0.78 10.75 -6.75
N PHE A 106 -0.81 10.17 -5.55
CA PHE A 106 -0.08 8.96 -5.22
C PHE A 106 -1.07 7.79 -5.13
N GLY A 107 -1.06 6.94 -6.13
CA GLY A 107 -1.96 5.79 -6.26
C GLY A 107 -1.18 4.51 -6.57
N THR A 108 -1.86 3.57 -7.23
CA THR A 108 -1.29 2.23 -7.51
C THR A 108 0.04 2.29 -8.27
N HIS A 109 0.12 3.08 -9.35
CA HIS A 109 1.33 3.18 -10.17
C HIS A 109 2.50 3.76 -9.38
N GLU A 110 2.25 4.83 -8.64
CA GLU A 110 3.27 5.51 -7.83
C GLU A 110 3.75 4.63 -6.67
N PHE A 111 2.84 3.88 -6.03
CA PHE A 111 3.19 2.93 -4.98
C PHE A 111 4.03 1.76 -5.52
N MET A 112 3.62 1.17 -6.63
CA MET A 112 4.38 0.09 -7.26
C MET A 112 5.75 0.56 -7.72
N ARG A 113 5.83 1.79 -8.25
CA ARG A 113 7.11 2.41 -8.62
C ARG A 113 8.02 2.62 -7.40
N LEU A 114 7.47 3.03 -6.26
CA LEU A 114 8.22 3.12 -5.02
C LEU A 114 8.77 1.74 -4.62
N CYS A 115 7.96 0.69 -4.67
CA CYS A 115 8.42 -0.66 -4.34
C CYS A 115 9.52 -1.15 -5.29
N GLU A 116 9.44 -0.86 -6.59
CA GLU A 116 10.51 -1.14 -7.56
C GLU A 116 11.81 -0.40 -7.19
N LEU A 117 11.72 0.89 -6.88
CA LEU A 117 12.87 1.69 -6.47
C LEU A 117 13.51 1.19 -5.18
N LEU A 118 12.73 0.65 -4.27
CA LEU A 118 13.19 0.10 -2.98
C LEU A 118 13.64 -1.36 -3.06
N GLU A 119 13.33 -2.04 -4.17
CA GLU A 119 13.54 -3.49 -4.32
C GLU A 119 12.85 -4.31 -3.22
N CYS A 120 11.64 -3.88 -2.83
CA CYS A 120 10.85 -4.52 -1.79
C CYS A 120 9.54 -5.08 -2.35
N GLU A 121 8.95 -6.05 -1.63
CA GLU A 121 7.65 -6.60 -1.99
C GLU A 121 6.52 -5.60 -1.66
N PRO A 122 5.59 -5.35 -2.59
CA PRO A 122 4.38 -4.61 -2.27
C PRO A 122 3.44 -5.43 -1.40
N TYR A 123 2.82 -4.77 -0.41
CA TYR A 123 1.71 -5.31 0.36
C TYR A 123 0.56 -4.32 0.27
N ILE A 124 -0.47 -4.66 -0.47
CA ILE A 124 -1.64 -3.82 -0.65
C ILE A 124 -2.74 -4.24 0.33
N CYS A 125 -3.39 -3.25 0.94
CA CYS A 125 -4.53 -3.45 1.82
C CYS A 125 -5.81 -2.99 1.11
N GLY A 126 -6.73 -3.92 0.86
CA GLY A 126 -8.00 -3.66 0.18
C GLY A 126 -9.04 -3.02 1.09
N ASN A 127 -10.05 -2.41 0.48
CA ASN A 127 -11.14 -1.73 1.16
C ASN A 127 -12.33 -2.67 1.37
N VAL A 128 -12.58 -3.07 2.61
CA VAL A 128 -13.77 -3.86 3.02
C VAL A 128 -14.79 -2.98 3.73
N GLY A 129 -14.39 -1.79 4.20
CA GLY A 129 -15.24 -0.87 4.96
C GLY A 129 -16.32 -0.21 4.08
N SER A 130 -15.89 0.50 3.05
CA SER A 130 -16.77 1.21 2.10
C SER A 130 -16.73 0.66 0.68
N GLY A 131 -15.72 -0.16 0.36
CA GLY A 131 -15.57 -0.80 -0.95
C GLY A 131 -16.38 -2.09 -1.10
N THR A 132 -16.24 -2.70 -2.25
CA THR A 132 -16.91 -3.97 -2.58
C THR A 132 -15.90 -5.07 -2.84
N VAL A 133 -16.33 -6.33 -2.71
CA VAL A 133 -15.52 -7.50 -3.10
C VAL A 133 -15.13 -7.41 -4.58
N GLN A 134 -16.02 -6.96 -5.44
CA GLN A 134 -15.72 -6.75 -6.85
C GLN A 134 -14.62 -5.71 -7.06
N GLU A 135 -14.66 -4.60 -6.35
CA GLU A 135 -13.63 -3.56 -6.47
C GLU A 135 -12.25 -4.08 -6.05
N MET A 136 -12.15 -4.90 -5.01
CA MET A 136 -10.90 -5.56 -4.63
C MET A 136 -10.41 -6.56 -5.67
N GLN A 137 -11.31 -7.38 -6.20
CA GLN A 137 -11.00 -8.34 -7.28
C GLN A 137 -10.48 -7.63 -8.52
N GLU A 138 -11.14 -6.55 -8.93
CA GLU A 138 -10.72 -5.73 -10.07
C GLU A 138 -9.36 -5.06 -9.83
N TRP A 139 -9.03 -4.72 -8.58
CA TRP A 139 -7.69 -4.19 -8.24
C TRP A 139 -6.60 -5.25 -8.38
N ILE A 140 -6.86 -6.47 -7.91
CA ILE A 140 -5.93 -7.59 -8.09
C ILE A 140 -5.76 -7.91 -9.58
N GLU A 141 -6.85 -7.95 -10.35
CA GLU A 141 -6.83 -8.14 -11.81
C GLU A 141 -6.01 -7.04 -12.50
N TYR A 142 -6.25 -5.77 -12.15
CA TYR A 142 -5.50 -4.63 -12.68
C TYR A 142 -3.99 -4.77 -12.45
N ILE A 143 -3.60 -5.22 -11.28
CA ILE A 143 -2.19 -5.34 -10.89
C ILE A 143 -1.53 -6.57 -11.52
N THR A 144 -2.20 -7.71 -11.53
CA THR A 144 -1.54 -9.02 -11.72
C THR A 144 -1.88 -9.74 -12.99
N PHE A 145 -2.99 -9.40 -13.66
CA PHE A 145 -3.43 -10.18 -14.80
C PHE A 145 -2.67 -9.79 -16.08
N ASP A 146 -2.10 -10.80 -16.75
CA ASP A 146 -1.29 -10.62 -17.97
C ASP A 146 -2.10 -10.78 -19.25
N GLY A 147 -3.27 -11.41 -19.18
CA GLY A 147 -4.14 -11.64 -20.33
C GLY A 147 -4.91 -10.41 -20.78
N GLU A 148 -5.85 -10.63 -21.68
CA GLU A 148 -6.80 -9.61 -22.13
C GLU A 148 -8.02 -9.59 -21.20
N SER A 149 -8.24 -8.45 -20.53
CA SER A 149 -9.38 -8.21 -19.66
C SER A 149 -9.60 -6.71 -19.47
N PRO A 150 -10.79 -6.28 -19.01
CA PRO A 150 -11.05 -4.85 -18.82
C PRO A 150 -10.03 -4.15 -17.94
N MET A 151 -9.64 -4.76 -16.82
CA MET A 151 -8.69 -4.15 -15.88
C MET A 151 -7.26 -4.21 -16.37
N ALA A 152 -6.85 -5.31 -17.02
CA ALA A 152 -5.52 -5.39 -17.64
C ALA A 152 -5.38 -4.41 -18.82
N ASN A 153 -6.42 -4.24 -19.62
CA ASN A 153 -6.43 -3.26 -20.71
C ASN A 153 -6.35 -1.84 -20.15
N TRP A 154 -7.10 -1.54 -19.08
CA TRP A 154 -7.03 -0.23 -18.43
C TRP A 154 -5.67 0.06 -17.80
N ARG A 155 -4.96 -0.96 -17.25
CA ARG A 155 -3.57 -0.82 -16.82
C ARG A 155 -2.66 -0.39 -17.98
N ARG A 156 -2.81 -1.03 -19.15
CA ARG A 156 -2.02 -0.71 -20.35
C ARG A 156 -2.33 0.69 -20.86
N GLU A 157 -3.58 1.08 -20.91
CA GLU A 157 -4.01 2.46 -21.23
C GLU A 157 -3.39 3.49 -20.29
N ASN A 158 -3.18 3.13 -19.03
CA ASN A 158 -2.50 3.95 -18.03
C ASN A 158 -0.96 3.84 -18.08
N GLY A 159 -0.40 3.28 -19.17
CA GLY A 159 1.03 3.28 -19.45
C GLY A 159 1.83 2.15 -18.83
N ARG A 160 1.17 1.07 -18.39
CA ARG A 160 1.89 -0.11 -17.88
C ARG A 160 1.43 -1.38 -18.62
N ASP A 161 2.26 -1.85 -19.54
CA ASP A 161 1.97 -3.07 -20.31
C ASP A 161 2.06 -4.33 -19.45
N GLU A 162 3.18 -4.52 -18.80
CA GLU A 162 3.45 -5.70 -17.99
C GLU A 162 2.77 -5.64 -16.62
N PRO A 163 2.22 -6.77 -16.13
CA PRO A 163 1.67 -6.84 -14.79
C PRO A 163 2.76 -6.69 -13.72
N TRP A 164 2.36 -6.31 -12.53
CA TRP A 164 3.24 -6.38 -11.37
C TRP A 164 3.08 -7.73 -10.66
N LYS A 165 4.10 -8.09 -9.89
CA LYS A 165 4.02 -9.21 -8.96
C LYS A 165 3.45 -8.70 -7.64
N LEU A 166 2.33 -9.27 -7.21
CA LEU A 166 1.72 -8.99 -5.92
C LEU A 166 1.69 -10.26 -5.08
N LYS A 167 2.47 -10.29 -4.01
CA LYS A 167 2.58 -11.45 -3.13
C LYS A 167 1.70 -11.34 -1.89
N TYR A 168 1.46 -10.14 -1.42
CA TYR A 168 0.72 -9.88 -0.19
C TYR A 168 -0.44 -8.94 -0.45
N PHE A 169 -1.63 -9.38 -0.06
CA PHE A 169 -2.86 -8.59 -0.12
C PHE A 169 -3.63 -8.76 1.18
N GLY A 170 -3.95 -7.64 1.84
CA GLY A 170 -4.79 -7.60 3.03
C GLY A 170 -6.24 -7.38 2.66
N VAL A 171 -7.12 -8.18 3.24
CA VAL A 171 -8.57 -8.05 3.05
C VAL A 171 -9.11 -7.16 4.17
N GLY A 172 -9.03 -5.85 3.97
CA GLY A 172 -9.41 -4.84 4.95
C GLY A 172 -8.34 -4.56 6.01
N ASN A 173 -8.66 -3.65 6.91
CA ASN A 173 -7.86 -3.28 8.07
C ASN A 173 -8.76 -3.03 9.28
N GLU A 174 -8.45 -3.65 10.41
CA GLU A 174 -9.18 -3.43 11.67
C GLU A 174 -10.71 -3.37 11.52
N ASN A 175 -11.28 -4.33 10.80
CA ASN A 175 -12.69 -4.33 10.42
C ASN A 175 -13.65 -4.41 11.63
N TRP A 176 -13.16 -4.81 12.78
CA TRP A 176 -13.82 -4.71 14.08
C TRP A 176 -13.97 -3.26 14.58
N GLY A 177 -13.19 -2.35 14.03
CA GLY A 177 -13.12 -0.92 14.38
C GLY A 177 -13.26 -0.03 13.14
N CYS A 178 -12.24 0.79 12.85
CA CYS A 178 -12.27 1.80 11.79
C CYS A 178 -12.56 1.23 10.38
N GLY A 179 -12.30 -0.04 10.13
CA GLY A 179 -12.59 -0.71 8.87
C GLY A 179 -14.03 -1.24 8.74
N GLY A 180 -15.01 -0.57 9.36
CA GLY A 180 -16.44 -0.87 9.16
C GLY A 180 -17.21 -1.32 10.38
N ASN A 181 -16.59 -1.38 11.57
CA ASN A 181 -17.22 -1.80 12.84
C ASN A 181 -17.96 -3.15 12.72
N MET A 182 -17.34 -4.10 12.04
CA MET A 182 -17.95 -5.38 11.72
C MET A 182 -17.87 -6.35 12.90
N ARG A 183 -18.94 -7.15 13.06
CA ARG A 183 -18.86 -8.37 13.89
C ARG A 183 -18.04 -9.42 13.15
N ALA A 184 -17.36 -10.29 13.89
CA ALA A 184 -16.49 -11.32 13.32
C ALA A 184 -17.19 -12.23 12.30
N GLU A 185 -18.45 -12.59 12.56
CA GLU A 185 -19.25 -13.42 11.68
C GLU A 185 -19.55 -12.71 10.35
N TYR A 186 -19.88 -11.42 10.40
CA TYR A 186 -20.15 -10.65 9.18
C TYR A 186 -18.87 -10.46 8.36
N TYR A 187 -17.73 -10.14 9.01
CA TYR A 187 -16.46 -10.07 8.32
C TYR A 187 -16.08 -11.40 7.67
N ALA A 188 -16.28 -12.52 8.37
CA ALA A 188 -16.03 -13.85 7.84
C ALA A 188 -16.88 -14.15 6.59
N ASP A 189 -18.14 -13.71 6.55
CA ASP A 189 -19.02 -13.86 5.39
C ASP A 189 -18.57 -12.99 4.20
N VAL A 190 -18.13 -11.76 4.47
CA VAL A 190 -17.56 -10.88 3.43
C VAL A 190 -16.23 -11.44 2.90
N TYR A 191 -15.37 -11.92 3.79
CA TYR A 191 -14.05 -12.48 3.45
C TYR A 191 -14.15 -13.73 2.55
N ARG A 192 -15.20 -14.54 2.70
CA ARG A 192 -15.40 -15.79 1.95
C ARG A 192 -15.88 -15.56 0.50
N ARG A 193 -16.27 -14.37 0.14
CA ARG A 193 -16.73 -14.00 -1.19
C ARG A 193 -15.57 -13.84 -2.16
#